data_6b464294fbf11903e158c3f0afb55ea5
#
_entry.id   6b464294fbf11903e158c3f0afb55ea5
#
_cell.length_a   1.000
_cell.length_b   1.000
_cell.length_c   1.000
_cell.angle_alpha   90.00
_cell.angle_beta   90.00
_cell.angle_gamma   90.00
#
_symmetry.space_group_name_H-M   'P 1'
#
loop_
_entity.id
_entity.type
_entity.pdbx_description
1 polymer ?
#
loop_
_entity_poly.entity_id
_entity_poly.type
_entity_poly.pdbx_seq_one_letter_code
_entity_poly.pdbx_strand_id
1 'polypeptide(L)'
;MKWGWSEAHAANELRGAGQIAWLRPLVAAVPWITVGLLTLMLSMVSGVYTRAQGLAVSLPDTGIGEGLPTQLVALVIPSARETLVFFDDTRYVLDDPASLAAFGEQLAERARKAKEDSLLVLADGRVASGRLMAVAAEAKRRGIARLLFAERRERQGAK
;
A
#
# COMPACT_ATOMS: atom_id res chain seq x y z
N MET A 1 69.62 0.83 -46.20
CA MET A 1 68.74 1.87 -45.66
C MET A 1 67.32 1.36 -45.62
N LYS A 2 66.91 0.59 -44.56
CA LYS A 2 65.54 0.13 -44.36
C LYS A 2 65.33 -0.27 -42.87
N TRP A 3 65.41 0.67 -41.94
CA TRP A 3 65.21 0.34 -40.52
C TRP A 3 64.49 1.44 -39.70
N GLY A 4 63.78 2.34 -40.33
CA GLY A 4 63.17 3.45 -39.59
C GLY A 4 61.63 3.38 -39.35
N TRP A 5 60.91 2.42 -39.93
CA TRP A 5 59.46 2.43 -39.95
C TRP A 5 58.78 1.49 -38.92
N SER A 6 59.51 0.50 -38.40
CA SER A 6 58.93 -0.48 -37.48
C SER A 6 58.87 0.01 -36.03
N GLU A 7 59.80 0.85 -35.63
CA GLU A 7 59.85 1.33 -34.23
C GLU A 7 58.83 2.43 -33.97
N ALA A 8 58.50 3.26 -34.99
CA ALA A 8 57.51 4.31 -34.85
C ALA A 8 56.06 3.74 -34.67
N HIS A 9 55.77 2.63 -35.36
CA HIS A 9 54.46 1.98 -35.22
C HIS A 9 54.31 1.29 -33.86
N ALA A 10 55.36 0.61 -33.37
CA ALA A 10 55.33 -0.03 -32.06
C ALA A 10 55.20 0.96 -30.90
N ALA A 11 55.86 2.12 -31.01
CA ALA A 11 55.75 3.18 -30.01
C ALA A 11 54.37 3.84 -29.98
N ASN A 12 53.68 3.91 -31.11
CA ASN A 12 52.32 4.48 -31.17
C ASN A 12 51.24 3.53 -30.65
N GLU A 13 51.39 2.22 -30.86
CA GLU A 13 50.51 1.21 -30.31
C GLU A 13 50.61 1.12 -28.77
N LEU A 14 51.83 1.27 -28.22
CA LEU A 14 52.03 1.27 -26.77
C LEU A 14 51.46 2.52 -26.09
N ARG A 15 51.43 3.66 -26.77
CA ARG A 15 50.78 4.88 -26.25
C ARG A 15 49.25 4.77 -26.21
N GLY A 16 48.64 4.07 -27.18
CA GLY A 16 47.20 3.81 -27.18
C GLY A 16 46.75 2.82 -26.08
N ALA A 17 47.60 1.82 -25.82
CA ALA A 17 47.30 0.82 -24.78
C ALA A 17 47.33 1.40 -23.34
N GLY A 18 48.17 2.38 -23.08
CA GLY A 18 48.28 3.03 -21.77
C GLY A 18 47.07 3.93 -21.43
N GLN A 19 46.46 4.56 -22.45
CA GLN A 19 45.31 5.43 -22.25
C GLN A 19 44.03 4.67 -21.96
N ILE A 20 43.91 3.40 -22.30
CA ILE A 20 42.73 2.56 -22.09
C ILE A 20 42.82 1.78 -20.77
N ALA A 21 44.01 1.66 -20.19
CA ALA A 21 44.24 0.85 -18.99
C ALA A 21 43.41 1.35 -17.76
N TRP A 22 43.22 2.64 -17.63
CA TRP A 22 42.42 3.23 -16.52
C TRP A 22 40.90 3.08 -16.74
N LEU A 23 40.45 2.86 -17.99
CA LEU A 23 39.06 2.61 -18.35
C LEU A 23 38.62 1.17 -18.03
N ARG A 24 39.54 0.22 -17.93
CA ARG A 24 39.21 -1.19 -17.62
C ARG A 24 38.43 -1.37 -16.33
N PRO A 25 38.82 -0.76 -15.19
CA PRO A 25 38.04 -0.89 -13.97
C PRO A 25 36.66 -0.21 -14.06
N LEU A 26 36.55 0.87 -14.84
CA LEU A 26 35.28 1.54 -15.10
C LEU A 26 34.31 0.65 -15.91
N VAL A 27 34.80 0.02 -16.97
CA VAL A 27 34.00 -0.92 -17.77
C VAL A 27 33.58 -2.15 -16.94
N ALA A 28 34.47 -2.64 -16.06
CA ALA A 28 34.13 -3.74 -15.15
C ALA A 28 33.10 -3.35 -14.08
N ALA A 29 32.99 -2.06 -13.74
CA ALA A 29 32.00 -1.57 -12.77
C ALA A 29 30.59 -1.41 -13.36
N VAL A 30 30.46 -1.25 -14.69
CA VAL A 30 29.16 -1.03 -15.36
C VAL A 30 28.12 -2.11 -15.01
N PRO A 31 28.42 -3.43 -15.09
CA PRO A 31 27.42 -4.44 -14.75
C PRO A 31 26.99 -4.39 -13.28
N TRP A 32 27.87 -3.99 -12.37
CA TRP A 32 27.54 -3.85 -10.96
C TRP A 32 26.63 -2.64 -10.69
N ILE A 33 26.85 -1.56 -11.43
CA ILE A 33 26.00 -0.35 -11.37
C ILE A 33 24.60 -0.69 -11.89
N THR A 34 24.49 -1.41 -13.00
CA THR A 34 23.19 -1.83 -13.56
C THR A 34 22.44 -2.77 -12.62
N VAL A 35 23.10 -3.74 -11.99
CA VAL A 35 22.50 -4.62 -11.00
C VAL A 35 22.03 -3.81 -9.78
N GLY A 36 22.83 -2.89 -9.30
CA GLY A 36 22.46 -2.00 -8.19
C GLY A 36 21.22 -1.16 -8.50
N LEU A 37 21.17 -0.60 -9.70
CA LEU A 37 20.06 0.24 -10.16
C LEU A 37 18.77 -0.58 -10.35
N LEU A 38 18.87 -1.80 -10.89
CA LEU A 38 17.77 -2.75 -11.01
C LEU A 38 17.24 -3.16 -9.63
N THR A 39 18.12 -3.46 -8.69
CA THR A 39 17.74 -3.82 -7.32
C THR A 39 17.04 -2.66 -6.63
N LEU A 40 17.52 -1.44 -6.81
CA LEU A 40 16.90 -0.23 -6.26
C LEU A 40 15.52 0.01 -6.87
N MET A 41 15.38 -0.16 -8.18
CA MET A 41 14.11 -0.04 -8.88
C MET A 41 13.11 -1.12 -8.43
N LEU A 42 13.57 -2.36 -8.28
CA LEU A 42 12.75 -3.46 -7.77
C LEU A 42 12.32 -3.23 -6.33
N SER A 43 13.20 -2.71 -5.49
CA SER A 43 12.89 -2.35 -4.10
C SER A 43 11.82 -1.26 -4.00
N MET A 44 11.91 -0.26 -4.89
CA MET A 44 10.92 0.82 -4.95
C MET A 44 9.54 0.31 -5.41
N VAL A 45 9.51 -0.58 -6.40
CA VAL A 45 8.29 -1.23 -6.89
C VAL A 45 7.72 -2.19 -5.84
N SER A 46 8.55 -2.97 -5.15
CA SER A 46 8.11 -3.92 -4.11
C SER A 46 7.42 -3.22 -2.95
N GLY A 47 7.84 -2.00 -2.59
CA GLY A 47 7.18 -1.20 -1.56
C GLY A 47 5.75 -0.78 -1.92
N VAL A 48 5.42 -0.74 -3.21
CA VAL A 48 4.06 -0.44 -3.70
C VAL A 48 3.19 -1.71 -3.72
N TYR A 49 3.76 -2.87 -4.02
CA TYR A 49 3.00 -4.13 -4.15
C TYR A 49 2.72 -4.84 -2.83
N THR A 50 3.48 -4.60 -1.77
CA THR A 50 3.24 -5.23 -0.46
C THR A 50 1.97 -4.73 0.25
N ARG A 51 1.29 -3.72 -0.30
CA ARG A 51 0.02 -3.20 0.25
C ARG A 51 -1.23 -3.76 -0.42
N ALA A 52 -1.12 -4.65 -1.39
CA ALA A 52 -2.24 -5.11 -2.20
C ALA A 52 -2.60 -6.59 -1.96
N GLN A 53 -2.55 -7.08 -0.74
CA GLN A 53 -3.32 -8.26 -0.35
C GLN A 53 -4.66 -7.83 0.26
N GLY A 54 -5.36 -6.96 -0.45
CA GLY A 54 -6.74 -6.62 -0.16
C GLY A 54 -7.63 -7.22 -1.24
N LEU A 55 -8.74 -7.84 -0.84
CA LEU A 55 -9.84 -8.10 -1.75
C LEU A 55 -10.06 -6.84 -2.60
N ALA A 56 -10.08 -6.99 -3.92
CA ALA A 56 -10.50 -5.91 -4.81
C ALA A 56 -11.98 -5.63 -4.55
N VAL A 57 -12.26 -4.82 -3.55
CA VAL A 57 -13.59 -4.27 -3.31
C VAL A 57 -13.72 -3.08 -4.24
N SER A 58 -14.51 -3.24 -5.28
CA SER A 58 -14.93 -2.13 -6.13
C SER A 58 -15.63 -1.10 -5.25
N LEU A 59 -14.93 0.00 -4.91
CA LEU A 59 -15.57 1.10 -4.19
C LEU A 59 -16.66 1.68 -5.08
N PRO A 60 -17.86 1.94 -4.53
CA PRO A 60 -18.88 2.67 -5.26
C PRO A 60 -18.39 4.11 -5.49
N ASP A 61 -18.54 4.54 -6.72
CA ASP A 61 -18.37 5.94 -7.12
C ASP A 61 -19.54 6.73 -6.47
N THR A 62 -19.39 7.07 -5.20
CA THR A 62 -20.33 7.95 -4.52
C THR A 62 -19.95 9.37 -4.88
N GLY A 63 -20.63 9.93 -5.88
CA GLY A 63 -20.51 11.34 -6.25
C GLY A 63 -21.01 12.32 -5.17
N ILE A 64 -20.63 12.08 -3.94
CA ILE A 64 -20.97 12.93 -2.80
C ILE A 64 -19.68 13.28 -2.06
N GLY A 65 -19.23 14.51 -2.31
CA GLY A 65 -18.37 15.24 -1.41
C GLY A 65 -16.90 14.81 -1.40
N GLU A 66 -16.04 15.79 -1.43
CA GLU A 66 -14.63 15.67 -1.11
C GLU A 66 -14.48 14.91 0.20
N GLY A 67 -14.17 13.61 0.10
CA GLY A 67 -13.94 12.75 1.26
C GLY A 67 -12.76 13.31 2.03
N LEU A 68 -12.96 13.62 3.29
CA LEU A 68 -11.86 13.92 4.20
C LEU A 68 -10.92 12.70 4.18
N PRO A 69 -9.63 12.88 3.92
CA PRO A 69 -8.68 11.78 3.93
C PRO A 69 -8.62 11.23 5.36
N THR A 70 -9.20 10.05 5.58
CA THR A 70 -9.06 9.34 6.84
C THR A 70 -8.24 8.07 6.63
N GLN A 71 -7.31 7.80 7.53
CA GLN A 71 -6.51 6.57 7.54
C GLN A 71 -7.22 5.43 8.27
N LEU A 72 -8.29 5.74 9.03
CA LEU A 72 -9.06 4.76 9.77
C LEU A 72 -10.22 4.26 8.93
N VAL A 73 -10.11 3.03 8.45
CA VAL A 73 -11.14 2.39 7.61
C VAL A 73 -11.55 1.08 8.24
N ALA A 74 -12.85 0.90 8.49
CA ALA A 74 -13.43 -0.35 8.94
C ALA A 74 -14.37 -0.90 7.85
N LEU A 75 -14.20 -2.17 7.50
CA LEU A 75 -15.04 -2.87 6.53
C LEU A 75 -16.00 -3.80 7.26
N VAL A 76 -17.31 -3.62 7.04
CA VAL A 76 -18.37 -4.42 7.65
C VAL A 76 -19.02 -5.30 6.59
N ILE A 77 -18.94 -6.62 6.78
CA ILE A 77 -19.45 -7.61 5.83
C ILE A 77 -20.39 -8.58 6.56
N PRO A 78 -21.56 -8.88 6.00
CA PRO A 78 -22.42 -9.93 6.50
C PRO A 78 -21.83 -11.30 6.13
N SER A 79 -21.75 -12.21 7.09
CA SER A 79 -21.45 -13.63 6.88
C SER A 79 -22.72 -14.44 7.07
N ALA A 80 -22.69 -15.75 6.77
CA ALA A 80 -23.88 -16.61 6.83
C ALA A 80 -24.55 -16.67 8.20
N ARG A 81 -23.82 -16.46 9.29
CA ARG A 81 -24.32 -16.56 10.67
C ARG A 81 -23.99 -15.35 11.54
N GLU A 82 -23.09 -14.49 11.13
CA GLU A 82 -22.53 -13.42 11.95
C GLU A 82 -22.16 -12.21 11.10
N THR A 83 -22.04 -11.04 11.69
CA THR A 83 -21.54 -9.84 11.01
C THR A 83 -20.09 -9.63 11.40
N LEU A 84 -19.24 -9.48 10.40
CA LEU A 84 -17.80 -9.33 10.60
C LEU A 84 -17.38 -7.89 10.36
N VAL A 85 -16.47 -7.41 11.20
CA VAL A 85 -15.78 -6.13 11.04
C VAL A 85 -14.29 -6.42 10.81
N PHE A 86 -13.77 -5.89 9.74
CA PHE A 86 -12.33 -5.92 9.45
C PHE A 86 -11.74 -4.54 9.69
N PHE A 87 -10.75 -4.49 10.55
CA PHE A 87 -10.03 -3.28 10.88
C PHE A 87 -8.55 -3.60 11.11
N ASP A 88 -7.65 -2.89 10.43
CA ASP A 88 -6.21 -3.02 10.60
C ASP A 88 -5.72 -4.49 10.55
N ASP A 89 -6.09 -5.21 9.48
CA ASP A 89 -5.76 -6.62 9.22
C ASP A 89 -6.31 -7.63 10.26
N THR A 90 -7.15 -7.16 11.18
CA THR A 90 -7.79 -8.00 12.19
C THR A 90 -9.29 -8.13 11.93
N ARG A 91 -9.81 -9.33 12.18
CA ARG A 91 -11.23 -9.65 12.06
C ARG A 91 -11.90 -9.66 13.42
N TYR A 92 -13.02 -8.98 13.55
CA TYR A 92 -13.86 -8.95 14.73
C TYR A 92 -15.27 -9.43 14.41
N VAL A 93 -15.90 -10.11 15.38
CA VAL A 93 -17.29 -10.56 15.28
C VAL A 93 -18.17 -9.55 16.00
N LEU A 94 -19.10 -8.94 15.26
CA LEU A 94 -19.96 -7.88 15.80
C LEU A 94 -20.98 -8.40 16.81
N ASP A 95 -21.34 -9.68 16.68
CA ASP A 95 -22.33 -10.34 17.54
C ASP A 95 -21.77 -10.75 18.90
N ASP A 96 -20.44 -10.75 19.05
CA ASP A 96 -19.76 -11.01 20.30
C ASP A 96 -19.35 -9.70 21.00
N PRO A 97 -19.88 -9.40 22.19
CA PRO A 97 -19.54 -8.18 22.93
C PRO A 97 -18.06 -8.04 23.25
N ALA A 98 -17.36 -9.16 23.52
CA ALA A 98 -15.93 -9.14 23.81
C ALA A 98 -15.11 -8.75 22.57
N SER A 99 -15.48 -9.31 21.42
CA SER A 99 -14.86 -8.99 20.12
C SER A 99 -15.11 -7.54 19.71
N LEU A 100 -16.32 -7.03 19.94
CA LEU A 100 -16.68 -5.62 19.69
C LEU A 100 -15.88 -4.67 20.60
N ALA A 101 -15.69 -5.01 21.87
CA ALA A 101 -14.87 -4.23 22.79
C ALA A 101 -13.40 -4.20 22.35
N ALA A 102 -12.86 -5.34 21.93
CA ALA A 102 -11.48 -5.45 21.39
C ALA A 102 -11.29 -4.60 20.13
N PHE A 103 -12.28 -4.60 19.22
CA PHE A 103 -12.29 -3.69 18.07
C PHE A 103 -12.21 -2.22 18.53
N GLY A 104 -13.02 -1.84 19.52
CA GLY A 104 -13.01 -0.49 20.07
C GLY A 104 -11.66 -0.09 20.66
N GLU A 105 -10.98 -0.98 21.36
CA GLU A 105 -9.66 -0.72 21.94
C GLU A 105 -8.60 -0.49 20.86
N GLN A 106 -8.57 -1.35 19.85
CA GLN A 106 -7.65 -1.20 18.72
C GLN A 106 -7.93 0.07 17.93
N LEU A 107 -9.21 0.39 17.71
CA LEU A 107 -9.61 1.64 17.05
C LEU A 107 -9.11 2.87 17.84
N ALA A 108 -9.28 2.89 19.16
CA ALA A 108 -8.81 3.99 20.01
C ALA A 108 -7.28 4.13 20.01
N GLU A 109 -6.57 3.00 19.97
CA GLU A 109 -5.09 3.01 19.87
C GLU A 109 -4.63 3.58 18.54
N ARG A 110 -5.23 3.14 17.44
CA ARG A 110 -4.91 3.65 16.10
C ARG A 110 -5.27 5.11 15.92
N ALA A 111 -6.43 5.54 16.40
CA ALA A 111 -6.87 6.93 16.37
C ALA A 111 -5.87 7.84 17.09
N ARG A 112 -5.39 7.43 18.26
CA ARG A 112 -4.36 8.17 19.01
C ARG A 112 -3.02 8.23 18.26
N LYS A 113 -2.59 7.12 17.65
CA LYS A 113 -1.35 7.06 16.88
C LYS A 113 -1.41 7.93 15.62
N ALA A 114 -2.53 7.88 14.92
CA ALA A 114 -2.76 8.65 13.70
C ALA A 114 -3.14 10.11 13.98
N LYS A 115 -3.51 10.46 15.22
CA LYS A 115 -4.11 11.75 15.61
C LYS A 115 -5.37 12.08 14.80
N GLU A 116 -6.14 11.07 14.52
CA GLU A 116 -7.38 11.17 13.76
C GLU A 116 -8.60 10.91 14.65
N ASP A 117 -9.66 11.68 14.40
CA ASP A 117 -10.95 11.58 15.07
C ASP A 117 -12.08 11.12 14.14
N SER A 118 -11.73 10.70 12.92
CA SER A 118 -12.66 10.29 11.88
C SER A 118 -12.47 8.81 11.50
N LEU A 119 -13.56 8.07 11.36
CA LEU A 119 -13.59 6.67 10.93
C LEU A 119 -14.48 6.54 9.69
N LEU A 120 -13.97 5.94 8.64
CA LEU A 120 -14.73 5.55 7.47
C LEU A 120 -15.21 4.10 7.64
N VAL A 121 -16.50 3.88 7.66
CA VAL A 121 -17.12 2.57 7.72
C VAL A 121 -17.66 2.21 6.33
N LEU A 122 -17.02 1.23 5.70
CA LEU A 122 -17.48 0.65 4.45
C LEU A 122 -18.41 -0.53 4.78
N ALA A 123 -19.67 -0.44 4.42
CA ALA A 123 -20.63 -1.49 4.71
C ALA A 123 -21.22 -2.10 3.43
N ASP A 124 -21.40 -3.42 3.44
CA ASP A 124 -22.19 -4.10 2.42
C ASP A 124 -23.67 -3.75 2.65
N GLY A 125 -24.41 -3.42 1.58
CA GLY A 125 -25.84 -3.03 1.64
C GLY A 125 -26.78 -4.06 2.27
N ARG A 126 -26.30 -5.30 2.48
CA ARG A 126 -27.04 -6.36 3.18
C ARG A 126 -26.87 -6.34 4.69
N VAL A 127 -25.97 -5.50 5.22
CA VAL A 127 -25.77 -5.38 6.67
C VAL A 127 -26.94 -4.62 7.28
N ALA A 128 -27.57 -5.21 8.29
CA ALA A 128 -28.67 -4.56 8.99
C ALA A 128 -28.22 -3.25 9.65
N SER A 129 -28.99 -2.17 9.49
CA SER A 129 -28.65 -0.84 10.00
C SER A 129 -28.38 -0.83 11.52
N GLY A 130 -29.06 -1.69 12.28
CA GLY A 130 -28.81 -1.85 13.72
C GLY A 130 -27.39 -2.32 14.04
N ARG A 131 -26.77 -3.11 13.16
CA ARG A 131 -25.38 -3.57 13.30
C ARG A 131 -24.39 -2.42 13.04
N LEU A 132 -24.68 -1.59 12.07
CA LEU A 132 -23.87 -0.39 11.79
C LEU A 132 -23.94 0.60 12.96
N MET A 133 -25.11 0.72 13.57
CA MET A 133 -25.27 1.56 14.76
C MET A 133 -24.48 1.03 15.97
N ALA A 134 -24.33 -0.29 16.12
CA ALA A 134 -23.48 -0.86 17.17
C ALA A 134 -22.00 -0.48 16.97
N VAL A 135 -21.49 -0.56 15.73
CA VAL A 135 -20.13 -0.10 15.38
C VAL A 135 -19.98 1.41 15.66
N ALA A 136 -20.97 2.19 15.27
CA ALA A 136 -20.97 3.65 15.49
C ALA A 136 -20.96 4.00 16.98
N ALA A 137 -21.76 3.32 17.77
CA ALA A 137 -21.84 3.52 19.22
C ALA A 137 -20.51 3.17 19.90
N GLU A 138 -19.86 2.08 19.49
CA GLU A 138 -18.55 1.70 20.02
C GLU A 138 -17.47 2.71 19.63
N ALA A 139 -17.41 3.11 18.37
CA ALA A 139 -16.47 4.12 17.89
C ALA A 139 -16.63 5.45 18.64
N LYS A 140 -17.87 5.87 18.86
CA LYS A 140 -18.17 7.10 19.63
C LYS A 140 -17.72 6.97 21.10
N ARG A 141 -17.94 5.82 21.73
CA ARG A 141 -17.46 5.56 23.11
C ARG A 141 -15.94 5.65 23.22
N ARG A 142 -15.22 5.35 22.15
CA ARG A 142 -13.75 5.41 22.06
C ARG A 142 -13.20 6.77 21.61
N GLY A 143 -14.05 7.79 21.47
CA GLY A 143 -13.63 9.15 21.20
C GLY A 143 -13.53 9.52 19.71
N ILE A 144 -14.08 8.70 18.82
CA ILE A 144 -14.20 9.06 17.40
C ILE A 144 -15.33 10.09 17.26
N ALA A 145 -15.00 11.29 16.80
CA ALA A 145 -15.97 12.38 16.68
C ALA A 145 -16.79 12.30 15.39
N ARG A 146 -16.18 11.80 14.30
CA ARG A 146 -16.77 11.77 12.97
C ARG A 146 -16.83 10.35 12.42
N LEU A 147 -18.02 9.93 12.00
CA LEU A 147 -18.24 8.66 11.32
C LEU A 147 -18.76 8.92 9.91
N LEU A 148 -18.07 8.37 8.95
CA LEU A 148 -18.45 8.41 7.55
C LEU A 148 -18.92 7.00 7.16
N PHE A 149 -20.13 6.89 6.62
CA PHE A 149 -20.65 5.62 6.13
C PHE A 149 -20.63 5.65 4.60
N ALA A 150 -19.95 4.68 4.00
CA ALA A 150 -20.05 4.42 2.57
C ALA A 150 -20.78 3.08 2.38
N GLU A 151 -21.95 3.13 1.79
CA GLU A 151 -22.76 1.96 1.47
C GLU A 151 -22.54 1.56 0.01
N ARG A 152 -22.30 0.27 -0.22
CA ARG A 152 -22.27 -0.28 -1.56
C ARG A 152 -23.71 -0.46 -2.04
N ARG A 153 -24.20 0.46 -2.89
CA ARG A 153 -25.43 0.20 -3.66
C ARG A 153 -25.13 -0.85 -4.73
N GLU A 154 -25.71 -2.03 -4.60
CA GLU A 154 -25.83 -2.93 -5.75
C GLU A 154 -26.54 -2.16 -6.86
N ARG A 155 -25.89 -2.01 -8.02
CA ARG A 155 -26.59 -1.61 -9.23
C ARG A 155 -27.67 -2.67 -9.49
N GLN A 156 -28.89 -2.38 -9.08
CA GLN A 156 -30.06 -3.13 -9.54
C GLN A 156 -30.14 -2.95 -11.07
N GLY A 157 -29.83 -4.06 -11.78
CA GLY A 157 -30.38 -4.34 -13.08
C GLY A 157 -29.86 -3.52 -14.26
N ALA A 158 -28.79 -4.01 -14.89
CA ALA A 158 -28.82 -3.99 -16.34
C ALA A 158 -29.63 -5.22 -16.78
N LYS A 159 -30.91 -5.00 -17.11
CA LYS A 159 -31.71 -5.91 -17.92
C LYS A 159 -31.37 -5.66 -19.38
#